data_1435394952edb17b1f22d852dcd862cb
#
_entry.id   1435394952edb17b1f22d852dcd862cb
#
_cell.length_a   1.000
_cell.length_b   1.000
_cell.length_c   1.000
_cell.angle_alpha   90.00
_cell.angle_beta   90.00
_cell.angle_gamma   90.00
#
_symmetry.space_group_name_H-M   'P 1'
#
loop_
_entity.id
_entity.type
_entity.pdbx_description
1 polymer ?
#
loop_
_entity_poly.entity_id
_entity_poly.type
_entity_poly.pdbx_seq_one_letter_code
_entity_poly.pdbx_strand_id
1 'polypeptide(L)'
;MALTRDLAGGDHHVVAVIGDGCLTCGMTYEALNHAGHLGTRLMVVLNDNGMSISPTVGAIAKRLNVVRTTYRYTQAKKKTKWLLSFLPGGQRLQWAVRRLKEGAKAIVMPTTMWEQLGFTYLGPMDGHNIAELETTLTQAKDYYKPVIVHVLTTKGKGYKLAEDNPTYFHGLSPKSENSSTTPTYSQIFARTIGGLLRDNPRVVVISAAMVEGNSLSSLVKEFPQRIYDVGISEQHAVTLAAGLATQGFIPIVAIYSTFLQRAFDQILHDVCLPDLPVIFALDRSGIVGEDGKTHQGIFDLSYLSLMPNMIVCAPKDGNELQDLLYTALN
;
A
#
# COMPACT_ATOMS: atom_id res chain seq x y z
N MET A 1 -16.64 7.66 -15.04
CA MET A 1 -18.01 7.46 -14.49
C MET A 1 -18.57 8.75 -13.91
N ALA A 2 -17.99 9.41 -12.89
CA ALA A 2 -18.52 10.66 -12.36
C ALA A 2 -18.62 11.75 -13.43
N LEU A 3 -17.56 12.01 -14.17
CA LEU A 3 -17.55 12.97 -15.27
C LEU A 3 -18.53 12.57 -16.40
N THR A 4 -18.64 11.29 -16.73
CA THR A 4 -19.62 10.81 -17.73
C THR A 4 -21.05 11.06 -17.28
N ARG A 5 -21.36 10.82 -15.99
CA ARG A 5 -22.67 11.18 -15.42
C ARG A 5 -22.96 12.66 -15.57
N ASP A 6 -21.99 13.54 -15.22
CA ASP A 6 -22.16 14.98 -15.30
C ASP A 6 -22.41 15.44 -16.75
N LEU A 7 -21.61 14.94 -17.71
CA LEU A 7 -21.76 15.24 -19.14
C LEU A 7 -23.07 14.71 -19.73
N ALA A 8 -23.58 13.60 -19.22
CA ALA A 8 -24.85 13.02 -19.67
C ALA A 8 -26.09 13.59 -18.95
N GLY A 9 -25.90 14.53 -18.03
CA GLY A 9 -26.99 15.08 -17.22
C GLY A 9 -27.63 14.08 -16.25
N GLY A 10 -26.89 13.02 -15.89
CA GLY A 10 -27.35 11.99 -14.95
C GLY A 10 -27.28 12.46 -13.50
N ASP A 11 -28.04 11.80 -12.61
CA ASP A 11 -28.11 12.13 -11.16
C ASP A 11 -27.60 11.03 -10.24
N HIS A 12 -27.23 9.85 -10.78
CA HIS A 12 -26.76 8.72 -10.00
C HIS A 12 -25.47 9.02 -9.22
N HIS A 13 -25.31 8.38 -8.06
CA HIS A 13 -24.10 8.52 -7.27
C HIS A 13 -22.98 7.62 -7.81
N VAL A 14 -21.76 8.16 -7.82
CA VAL A 14 -20.53 7.42 -8.15
C VAL A 14 -19.70 7.32 -6.88
N VAL A 15 -19.38 6.09 -6.49
CA VAL A 15 -18.62 5.80 -5.27
C VAL A 15 -17.36 5.01 -5.64
N ALA A 16 -16.21 5.52 -5.22
CA ALA A 16 -14.93 4.83 -5.31
C ALA A 16 -14.54 4.32 -3.92
N VAL A 17 -14.36 3.02 -3.76
CA VAL A 17 -13.87 2.43 -2.50
C VAL A 17 -12.38 2.13 -2.66
N ILE A 18 -11.55 2.73 -1.82
CA ILE A 18 -10.09 2.57 -1.86
C ILE A 18 -9.57 2.16 -0.48
N GLY A 19 -8.52 1.34 -0.45
CA GLY A 19 -7.79 1.02 0.78
C GLY A 19 -6.76 2.09 1.12
N ASP A 20 -6.33 2.15 2.39
CA ASP A 20 -5.27 3.05 2.83
C ASP A 20 -3.92 2.76 2.17
N GLY A 21 -3.65 1.50 1.78
CA GLY A 21 -2.48 1.14 0.97
C GLY A 21 -2.44 1.85 -0.39
N CYS A 22 -3.60 2.12 -1.01
CA CYS A 22 -3.67 2.86 -2.26
C CYS A 22 -3.18 4.31 -2.15
N LEU A 23 -3.13 4.89 -0.94
CA LEU A 23 -2.59 6.22 -0.72
C LEU A 23 -1.05 6.28 -0.81
N THR A 24 -0.37 5.18 -1.03
CA THR A 24 1.06 5.17 -1.40
C THR A 24 1.27 5.28 -2.90
N CYS A 25 0.21 5.14 -3.70
CA CYS A 25 0.25 5.13 -5.17
C CYS A 25 0.08 6.55 -5.74
N GLY A 26 0.96 6.97 -6.66
CA GLY A 26 0.91 8.26 -7.35
C GLY A 26 -0.40 8.48 -8.09
N MET A 27 -0.92 7.49 -8.83
CA MET A 27 -2.18 7.54 -9.56
C MET A 27 -3.38 7.95 -8.67
N THR A 28 -3.37 7.55 -7.40
CA THR A 28 -4.42 7.97 -6.45
C THR A 28 -4.41 9.49 -6.24
N TYR A 29 -3.23 10.10 -6.09
CA TYR A 29 -3.11 11.55 -5.92
C TYR A 29 -3.44 12.32 -7.18
N GLU A 30 -3.03 11.82 -8.34
CA GLU A 30 -3.38 12.38 -9.64
C GLU A 30 -4.90 12.42 -9.81
N ALA A 31 -5.58 11.31 -9.51
CA ALA A 31 -7.04 11.20 -9.59
C ALA A 31 -7.76 12.10 -8.57
N LEU A 32 -7.28 12.15 -7.32
CA LEU A 32 -7.87 13.01 -6.28
C LEU A 32 -7.67 14.49 -6.62
N ASN A 33 -6.47 14.88 -7.05
CA ASN A 33 -6.18 16.25 -7.47
C ASN A 33 -7.09 16.69 -8.62
N HIS A 34 -7.26 15.85 -9.64
CA HIS A 34 -8.13 16.16 -10.77
C HIS A 34 -9.62 16.20 -10.37
N ALA A 35 -10.09 15.23 -9.57
CA ALA A 35 -11.47 15.21 -9.10
C ALA A 35 -11.82 16.43 -8.24
N GLY A 36 -10.90 16.87 -7.38
CA GLY A 36 -11.05 18.06 -6.57
C GLY A 36 -11.08 19.34 -7.41
N HIS A 37 -10.21 19.44 -8.43
CA HIS A 37 -10.22 20.55 -9.39
C HIS A 37 -11.54 20.67 -10.17
N LEU A 38 -12.06 19.53 -10.63
CA LEU A 38 -13.34 19.51 -11.34
C LEU A 38 -14.55 19.79 -10.44
N GLY A 39 -14.42 19.57 -9.14
CA GLY A 39 -15.55 19.71 -8.21
C GLY A 39 -16.69 18.71 -8.44
N THR A 40 -16.45 17.63 -9.22
CA THR A 40 -17.47 16.65 -9.58
C THR A 40 -18.01 15.92 -8.35
N ARG A 41 -19.29 15.58 -8.35
CA ARG A 41 -19.94 14.82 -7.27
C ARG A 41 -19.45 13.37 -7.27
N LEU A 42 -18.35 13.12 -6.54
CA LEU A 42 -17.70 11.83 -6.36
C LEU A 42 -17.59 11.53 -4.86
N MET A 43 -18.03 10.36 -4.43
CA MET A 43 -17.80 9.87 -3.08
C MET A 43 -16.60 8.91 -3.09
N VAL A 44 -15.59 9.19 -2.28
CA VAL A 44 -14.45 8.30 -2.05
C VAL A 44 -14.56 7.72 -0.65
N VAL A 45 -14.77 6.42 -0.54
CA VAL A 45 -14.74 5.70 0.74
C VAL A 45 -13.31 5.21 0.96
N LEU A 46 -12.62 5.85 1.91
CA LEU A 46 -11.29 5.44 2.35
C LEU A 46 -11.43 4.39 3.45
N ASN A 47 -11.22 3.12 3.08
CA ASN A 47 -11.19 2.00 4.02
C ASN A 47 -9.80 1.88 4.63
N ASP A 48 -9.65 2.40 5.84
CA ASP A 48 -8.38 2.46 6.57
C ASP A 48 -8.32 1.35 7.62
N ASN A 49 -7.52 0.33 7.36
CA ASN A 49 -7.23 -0.76 8.31
C ASN A 49 -5.74 -0.87 8.67
N GLY A 50 -4.89 -0.03 8.08
CA GLY A 50 -3.45 -0.02 8.30
C GLY A 50 -2.69 -1.13 7.57
N MET A 51 -3.36 -1.79 6.63
CA MET A 51 -2.82 -2.95 5.92
C MET A 51 -3.03 -2.82 4.40
N SER A 52 -2.01 -3.22 3.66
CA SER A 52 -2.14 -3.68 2.28
C SER A 52 -2.12 -5.22 2.27
N ILE A 53 -1.14 -5.87 1.69
CA ILE A 53 -0.83 -7.29 1.98
C ILE A 53 -0.19 -7.36 3.39
N SER A 54 0.84 -6.57 3.62
CA SER A 54 1.52 -6.31 4.90
C SER A 54 1.11 -4.95 5.48
N PRO A 55 1.59 -4.55 6.67
CA PRO A 55 1.34 -3.21 7.20
C PRO A 55 1.73 -2.11 6.20
N THR A 56 0.83 -1.13 6.01
CA THR A 56 1.07 -0.02 5.09
C THR A 56 2.26 0.82 5.53
N VAL A 57 3.15 1.14 4.58
CA VAL A 57 4.40 1.88 4.82
C VAL A 57 4.32 3.36 4.42
N GLY A 58 5.32 4.13 4.79
CA GLY A 58 5.50 5.53 4.40
C GLY A 58 4.90 6.57 5.34
N ALA A 59 5.10 7.84 5.00
CA ALA A 59 4.70 8.98 5.84
C ALA A 59 3.17 9.10 6.00
N ILE A 60 2.43 8.83 4.93
CA ILE A 60 0.96 8.85 4.94
C ILE A 60 0.42 7.77 5.88
N ALA A 61 0.96 6.55 5.81
CA ALA A 61 0.57 5.46 6.71
C ALA A 61 0.83 5.81 8.18
N LYS A 62 1.98 6.44 8.48
CA LYS A 62 2.28 6.96 9.83
C LYS A 62 1.22 7.99 10.27
N ARG A 63 0.83 8.90 9.37
CA ARG A 63 -0.19 9.92 9.66
C ARG A 63 -1.57 9.30 9.92
N LEU A 64 -2.00 8.37 9.07
CA LEU A 64 -3.25 7.63 9.27
C LEU A 64 -3.23 6.83 10.59
N ASN A 65 -2.08 6.25 10.97
CA ASN A 65 -1.94 5.56 12.25
C ASN A 65 -2.17 6.50 13.46
N VAL A 66 -1.70 7.74 13.39
CA VAL A 66 -2.01 8.77 14.40
C VAL A 66 -3.52 9.01 14.48
N VAL A 67 -4.20 9.11 13.33
CA VAL A 67 -5.66 9.29 13.28
C VAL A 67 -6.38 8.11 13.92
N ARG A 68 -6.03 6.87 13.55
CA ARG A 68 -6.60 5.64 14.13
C ARG A 68 -6.41 5.58 15.65
N THR A 69 -5.18 5.86 16.11
CA THR A 69 -4.84 5.83 17.54
C THR A 69 -5.63 6.88 18.31
N THR A 70 -5.72 8.10 17.80
CA THR A 70 -6.48 9.19 18.40
C THR A 70 -7.98 8.90 18.44
N TYR A 71 -8.55 8.32 17.39
CA TYR A 71 -9.93 7.89 17.35
C TYR A 71 -10.22 6.82 18.40
N ARG A 72 -9.40 5.75 18.46
CA ARG A 72 -9.52 4.68 19.45
C ARG A 72 -9.43 5.22 20.89
N TYR A 73 -8.48 6.10 21.17
CA TYR A 73 -8.32 6.74 22.47
C TYR A 73 -9.57 7.57 22.84
N THR A 74 -10.11 8.32 21.87
CA THR A 74 -11.30 9.16 22.08
C THR A 74 -12.54 8.30 22.35
N GLN A 75 -12.71 7.18 21.66
CA GLN A 75 -13.80 6.24 21.89
C GLN A 75 -13.68 5.54 23.26
N ALA A 76 -12.47 5.08 23.62
CA ALA A 76 -12.22 4.50 24.95
C ALA A 76 -12.56 5.50 26.06
N LYS A 77 -12.14 6.77 25.92
CA LYS A 77 -12.45 7.84 26.86
C LYS A 77 -13.96 8.15 26.96
N LYS A 78 -14.70 8.08 25.86
CA LYS A 78 -16.17 8.21 25.87
C LYS A 78 -16.82 7.09 26.67
N LYS A 79 -16.39 5.83 26.49
CA LYS A 79 -16.86 4.67 27.26
C LYS A 79 -16.56 4.83 28.76
N THR A 80 -15.33 5.25 29.11
CA THR A 80 -14.94 5.47 30.51
C THR A 80 -15.74 6.61 31.15
N LYS A 81 -15.99 7.72 30.41
CA LYS A 81 -16.83 8.83 30.90
C LYS A 81 -18.28 8.41 31.09
N TRP A 82 -18.83 7.58 30.23
CA TRP A 82 -20.15 7.02 30.36
C TRP A 82 -20.25 6.14 31.60
N LEU A 83 -19.26 5.29 31.88
CA LEU A 83 -19.18 4.52 33.14
C LEU A 83 -19.05 5.43 34.38
N LEU A 84 -18.24 6.50 34.29
CA LEU A 84 -18.05 7.46 35.41
C LEU A 84 -19.26 8.39 35.62
N SER A 85 -20.13 8.57 34.62
CA SER A 85 -21.34 9.39 34.77
C SER A 85 -22.37 8.77 35.74
N PHE A 86 -22.24 7.49 36.04
CA PHE A 86 -23.05 6.80 37.04
C PHE A 86 -22.53 7.00 38.50
N LEU A 87 -21.37 7.69 38.67
CA LEU A 87 -20.80 7.96 39.98
C LEU A 87 -21.20 9.39 40.49
N PRO A 88 -21.59 9.58 41.72
CA PRO A 88 -21.92 10.88 42.29
C PRO A 88 -20.68 11.80 42.32
N GLY A 89 -20.79 13.00 41.70
CA GLY A 89 -19.73 14.03 41.70
C GLY A 89 -19.02 14.28 40.38
N GLY A 90 -19.32 13.55 39.29
CA GLY A 90 -18.60 13.59 38.03
C GLY A 90 -18.73 14.86 37.16
N GLN A 91 -19.66 15.76 37.45
CA GLN A 91 -19.98 16.92 36.57
C GLN A 91 -18.91 18.03 36.60
N ARG A 92 -18.23 18.28 37.69
CA ARG A 92 -17.20 19.33 37.81
C ARG A 92 -15.90 18.99 37.07
N LEU A 93 -15.55 17.72 36.98
CA LEU A 93 -14.39 17.23 36.25
C LEU A 93 -14.59 17.29 34.74
N GLN A 94 -15.83 17.21 34.27
CA GLN A 94 -16.17 17.25 32.84
C GLN A 94 -15.94 18.62 32.20
N TRP A 95 -16.10 19.74 32.95
CA TRP A 95 -15.91 21.09 32.42
C TRP A 95 -14.42 21.42 32.14
N ALA A 96 -13.52 21.07 33.03
CA ALA A 96 -12.08 21.31 32.86
C ALA A 96 -11.49 20.50 31.66
N VAL A 97 -11.98 19.28 31.47
CA VAL A 97 -11.59 18.41 30.35
C VAL A 97 -12.16 18.91 29.01
N ARG A 98 -13.29 19.65 29.00
CA ARG A 98 -13.89 20.18 27.78
C ARG A 98 -13.07 21.33 27.16
N ARG A 99 -12.51 22.22 27.99
CA ARG A 99 -11.66 23.33 27.54
C ARG A 99 -10.30 22.90 26.97
N LEU A 100 -9.70 21.86 27.56
CA LEU A 100 -8.46 21.26 27.03
C LEU A 100 -8.67 20.54 25.68
N LYS A 101 -9.91 20.08 25.41
CA LYS A 101 -10.27 19.36 24.18
C LYS A 101 -10.38 20.24 22.95
N GLU A 102 -10.83 21.48 23.09
CA GLU A 102 -11.03 22.39 21.96
C GLU A 102 -9.70 22.85 21.36
N GLY A 103 -8.65 23.03 22.18
CA GLY A 103 -7.30 23.34 21.72
C GLY A 103 -6.58 22.17 21.07
N ALA A 104 -6.83 20.93 21.53
CA ALA A 104 -6.17 19.74 20.97
C ALA A 104 -6.80 19.22 19.67
N LYS A 105 -8.07 19.55 19.38
CA LYS A 105 -8.76 19.14 18.16
C LYS A 105 -8.18 19.76 16.90
N ALA A 106 -7.66 20.98 16.99
CA ALA A 106 -7.07 21.69 15.84
C ALA A 106 -5.70 21.14 15.41
N ILE A 107 -4.98 20.44 16.30
CA ILE A 107 -3.59 20.00 16.06
C ILE A 107 -3.51 18.59 15.43
N VAL A 108 -4.56 17.77 15.50
CA VAL A 108 -4.47 16.33 15.25
C VAL A 108 -5.24 15.84 14.02
N MET A 109 -6.05 16.68 13.35
CA MET A 109 -6.86 16.18 12.23
C MET A 109 -6.18 16.41 10.87
N PRO A 110 -6.00 15.35 10.05
CA PRO A 110 -5.51 15.46 8.66
C PRO A 110 -6.61 15.94 7.71
N THR A 111 -7.63 16.63 8.20
CA THR A 111 -8.72 17.21 7.41
C THR A 111 -8.22 18.21 6.38
N THR A 112 -7.18 18.98 6.74
CA THR A 112 -6.64 20.06 5.90
C THR A 112 -6.12 19.58 4.54
N MET A 113 -5.52 18.41 4.43
CA MET A 113 -5.00 17.91 3.15
C MET A 113 -6.15 17.63 2.15
N TRP A 114 -7.20 16.96 2.60
CA TRP A 114 -8.35 16.64 1.76
C TRP A 114 -9.15 17.87 1.39
N GLU A 115 -9.32 18.78 2.35
CA GLU A 115 -9.99 20.06 2.14
C GLU A 115 -9.24 20.96 1.16
N GLN A 116 -7.90 20.98 1.23
CA GLN A 116 -7.05 21.70 0.27
C GLN A 116 -7.14 21.12 -1.14
N LEU A 117 -7.38 19.82 -1.29
CA LEU A 117 -7.67 19.18 -2.56
C LEU A 117 -9.12 19.39 -3.03
N GLY A 118 -9.94 20.16 -2.30
CA GLY A 118 -11.33 20.46 -2.69
C GLY A 118 -12.37 19.43 -2.22
N PHE A 119 -11.99 18.46 -1.38
CA PHE A 119 -12.92 17.46 -0.85
C PHE A 119 -13.57 17.90 0.46
N THR A 120 -14.81 17.51 0.66
CA THR A 120 -15.39 17.46 2.01
C THR A 120 -14.91 16.19 2.70
N TYR A 121 -14.47 16.29 3.94
CA TYR A 121 -14.02 15.14 4.72
C TYR A 121 -15.03 14.78 5.80
N LEU A 122 -15.48 13.51 5.80
CA LEU A 122 -16.37 12.93 6.80
C LEU A 122 -15.65 11.77 7.49
N GLY A 123 -15.59 11.80 8.81
CA GLY A 123 -14.92 10.75 9.60
C GLY A 123 -13.80 11.29 10.51
N PRO A 124 -12.91 10.42 11.02
CA PRO A 124 -12.98 8.97 10.88
C PRO A 124 -14.14 8.36 11.69
N MET A 125 -14.67 7.23 11.20
CA MET A 125 -15.76 6.49 11.86
C MET A 125 -15.45 5.00 11.95
N ASP A 126 -16.18 4.27 12.80
CA ASP A 126 -16.07 2.83 12.91
C ASP A 126 -16.81 2.15 11.75
N GLY A 127 -16.07 1.52 10.83
CA GLY A 127 -16.62 0.80 9.66
C GLY A 127 -17.34 -0.50 10.01
N HIS A 128 -17.24 -0.99 11.24
CA HIS A 128 -18.01 -2.13 11.73
C HIS A 128 -19.31 -1.73 12.41
N ASN A 129 -19.56 -0.41 12.58
CA ASN A 129 -20.83 0.13 13.00
C ASN A 129 -21.69 0.47 11.78
N ILE A 130 -22.49 -0.50 11.34
CA ILE A 130 -23.29 -0.39 10.11
C ILE A 130 -24.25 0.80 10.17
N ALA A 131 -24.89 1.07 11.31
CA ALA A 131 -25.84 2.17 11.45
C ALA A 131 -25.15 3.55 11.31
N GLU A 132 -23.95 3.72 11.88
CA GLU A 132 -23.15 4.95 11.73
C GLU A 132 -22.68 5.13 10.29
N LEU A 133 -22.23 4.02 9.66
CA LEU A 133 -21.78 4.03 8.26
C LEU A 133 -22.92 4.39 7.31
N GLU A 134 -24.10 3.78 7.46
CA GLU A 134 -25.28 4.06 6.66
C GLU A 134 -25.71 5.53 6.77
N THR A 135 -25.77 6.03 8.01
CA THR A 135 -26.09 7.44 8.28
C THR A 135 -25.11 8.39 7.58
N THR A 136 -23.81 8.11 7.67
CA THR A 136 -22.78 8.97 7.07
C THR A 136 -22.76 8.87 5.55
N LEU A 137 -22.94 7.70 4.97
CA LEU A 137 -23.06 7.52 3.52
C LEU A 137 -24.31 8.22 2.98
N THR A 138 -25.41 8.19 3.72
CA THR A 138 -26.63 8.94 3.37
C THR A 138 -26.36 10.43 3.39
N GLN A 139 -25.75 10.95 4.44
CA GLN A 139 -25.33 12.36 4.50
C GLN A 139 -24.37 12.74 3.36
N ALA A 140 -23.45 11.84 2.98
CA ALA A 140 -22.47 12.08 1.92
C ALA A 140 -23.13 12.26 0.54
N LYS A 141 -24.33 11.72 0.31
CA LYS A 141 -25.08 11.88 -0.94
C LYS A 141 -25.57 13.32 -1.15
N ASP A 142 -25.77 14.08 -0.08
CA ASP A 142 -26.31 15.43 -0.14
C ASP A 142 -25.28 16.48 -0.57
N TYR A 143 -23.99 16.08 -0.67
CA TYR A 143 -22.95 17.00 -1.12
C TYR A 143 -22.85 17.04 -2.65
N TYR A 144 -22.87 18.24 -3.21
CA TYR A 144 -22.70 18.50 -4.66
C TYR A 144 -21.23 18.69 -5.08
N LYS A 145 -20.27 18.28 -4.23
CA LYS A 145 -18.84 18.34 -4.45
C LYS A 145 -18.19 17.02 -4.01
N PRO A 146 -16.93 16.77 -4.35
CA PRO A 146 -16.29 15.51 -3.96
C PRO A 146 -16.20 15.37 -2.43
N VAL A 147 -16.44 14.14 -1.95
CA VAL A 147 -16.48 13.81 -0.52
C VAL A 147 -15.55 12.62 -0.25
N ILE A 148 -14.75 12.70 0.82
CA ILE A 148 -14.03 11.56 1.37
C ILE A 148 -14.73 11.10 2.65
N VAL A 149 -15.16 9.85 2.66
CA VAL A 149 -15.70 9.15 3.84
C VAL A 149 -14.60 8.25 4.38
N HIS A 150 -14.00 8.64 5.51
CA HIS A 150 -12.90 7.89 6.13
C HIS A 150 -13.43 6.86 7.12
N VAL A 151 -13.25 5.59 6.80
CA VAL A 151 -13.81 4.45 7.53
C VAL A 151 -12.67 3.64 8.12
N LEU A 152 -12.69 3.46 9.44
CA LEU A 152 -11.72 2.63 10.16
C LEU A 152 -12.24 1.20 10.28
N THR A 153 -11.47 0.25 9.78
CA THR A 153 -11.82 -1.17 9.88
C THR A 153 -10.71 -2.01 10.50
N THR A 154 -11.01 -3.25 10.80
CA THR A 154 -10.04 -4.28 11.20
C THR A 154 -10.07 -5.39 10.17
N LYS A 155 -8.95 -5.63 9.49
CA LYS A 155 -8.83 -6.71 8.50
C LYS A 155 -9.06 -8.08 9.16
N GLY A 156 -9.91 -8.91 8.56
CA GLY A 156 -10.27 -10.22 9.13
C GLY A 156 -11.32 -10.17 10.24
N LYS A 157 -11.94 -9.02 10.52
CA LYS A 157 -12.92 -8.82 11.58
C LYS A 157 -14.01 -9.88 11.59
N GLY A 158 -14.24 -10.48 12.77
CA GLY A 158 -15.23 -11.54 12.98
C GLY A 158 -14.65 -12.96 12.89
N TYR A 159 -13.39 -13.10 12.43
CA TYR A 159 -12.68 -14.37 12.45
C TYR A 159 -11.32 -14.20 13.14
N LYS A 160 -11.22 -14.69 14.37
CA LYS A 160 -10.08 -14.44 15.27
C LYS A 160 -8.73 -14.77 14.65
N LEU A 161 -8.62 -15.89 13.94
CA LEU A 161 -7.36 -16.29 13.29
C LEU A 161 -6.92 -15.28 12.21
N ALA A 162 -7.88 -14.70 11.47
CA ALA A 162 -7.59 -13.69 10.46
C ALA A 162 -7.28 -12.31 11.10
N GLU A 163 -7.90 -11.99 12.23
CA GLU A 163 -7.56 -10.78 12.99
C GLU A 163 -6.11 -10.85 13.53
N ASP A 164 -5.68 -12.05 13.99
CA ASP A 164 -4.35 -12.27 14.56
C ASP A 164 -3.25 -12.38 13.49
N ASN A 165 -3.58 -12.87 12.29
CA ASN A 165 -2.63 -12.97 11.17
C ASN A 165 -3.25 -12.52 9.84
N PRO A 166 -3.55 -11.23 9.69
CA PRO A 166 -4.25 -10.69 8.52
C PRO A 166 -3.43 -10.79 7.22
N THR A 167 -2.12 -10.90 7.29
CA THR A 167 -1.23 -11.10 6.13
C THR A 167 -1.44 -12.49 5.53
N TYR A 168 -1.40 -13.53 6.36
CA TYR A 168 -1.64 -14.91 5.93
C TYR A 168 -3.03 -15.09 5.31
N PHE A 169 -4.05 -14.48 5.92
CA PHE A 169 -5.44 -14.55 5.47
C PHE A 169 -5.78 -13.57 4.33
N HIS A 170 -4.83 -12.84 3.81
CA HIS A 170 -5.06 -11.96 2.66
C HIS A 170 -5.33 -12.73 1.36
N GLY A 171 -4.60 -13.82 1.14
CA GLY A 171 -4.79 -14.73 0.02
C GLY A 171 -4.56 -16.16 0.50
N LEU A 172 -5.65 -16.92 0.65
CA LEU A 172 -5.59 -18.34 1.04
C LEU A 172 -5.62 -19.20 -0.23
N SER A 173 -4.55 -19.93 -0.45
CA SER A 173 -4.57 -21.01 -1.44
C SER A 173 -5.37 -22.20 -0.92
N PRO A 174 -6.03 -22.97 -1.79
CA PRO A 174 -6.63 -24.24 -1.42
C PRO A 174 -5.59 -25.12 -0.71
N LYS A 175 -6.00 -25.86 0.32
CA LYS A 175 -5.10 -26.84 0.95
C LYS A 175 -4.63 -27.81 -0.10
N SER A 176 -3.35 -27.76 -0.47
CA SER A 176 -2.69 -28.82 -1.21
C SER A 176 -2.40 -29.96 -0.23
N GLU A 177 -2.88 -31.17 -0.52
CA GLU A 177 -2.54 -32.37 0.24
C GLU A 177 -1.06 -32.72 0.12
N ASN A 178 -0.38 -32.17 -0.89
CA ASN A 178 1.06 -32.33 -1.15
C ASN A 178 1.79 -31.01 -0.85
N SER A 179 2.22 -30.81 0.38
CA SER A 179 3.21 -29.78 0.68
C SER A 179 4.54 -30.21 0.04
N SER A 180 4.92 -29.62 -1.08
CA SER A 180 6.21 -29.82 -1.68
C SER A 180 7.30 -29.39 -0.68
N THR A 181 8.27 -30.26 -0.41
CA THR A 181 9.47 -29.95 0.38
C THR A 181 10.50 -29.14 -0.42
N THR A 182 10.27 -28.99 -1.73
CA THR A 182 11.14 -28.23 -2.63
C THR A 182 10.97 -26.73 -2.41
N PRO A 183 12.04 -25.97 -2.20
CA PRO A 183 11.96 -24.54 -2.02
C PRO A 183 11.42 -23.86 -3.29
N THR A 184 10.58 -22.83 -3.12
CA THR A 184 10.09 -22.00 -4.22
C THR A 184 11.19 -21.09 -4.77
N TYR A 185 11.01 -20.58 -5.99
CA TYR A 185 11.93 -19.59 -6.56
C TYR A 185 12.08 -18.36 -5.68
N SER A 186 11.00 -17.83 -5.08
CA SER A 186 11.04 -16.71 -4.13
C SER A 186 11.89 -17.02 -2.89
N GLN A 187 11.83 -18.26 -2.38
CA GLN A 187 12.67 -18.69 -1.24
C GLN A 187 14.15 -18.82 -1.62
N ILE A 188 14.44 -19.34 -2.83
CA ILE A 188 15.81 -19.42 -3.35
C ILE A 188 16.36 -18.01 -3.57
N PHE A 189 15.58 -17.14 -4.20
CA PHE A 189 15.89 -15.71 -4.37
C PHE A 189 16.25 -15.06 -3.04
N ALA A 190 15.37 -15.15 -2.04
CA ALA A 190 15.60 -14.53 -0.73
C ALA A 190 16.86 -15.06 -0.04
N ARG A 191 17.14 -16.38 -0.13
CA ARG A 191 18.36 -16.97 0.42
C ARG A 191 19.62 -16.41 -0.26
N THR A 192 19.61 -16.33 -1.60
CA THR A 192 20.73 -15.80 -2.38
C THR A 192 20.96 -14.32 -2.07
N ILE A 193 19.89 -13.52 -2.05
CA ILE A 193 19.96 -12.10 -1.69
C ILE A 193 20.52 -11.90 -0.28
N GLY A 194 20.15 -12.76 0.69
CA GLY A 194 20.71 -12.71 2.04
C GLY A 194 22.22 -12.90 2.07
N GLY A 195 22.76 -13.81 1.22
CA GLY A 195 24.22 -13.96 0.99
C GLY A 195 24.83 -12.69 0.40
N LEU A 196 24.28 -12.22 -0.71
CA LEU A 196 24.77 -11.03 -1.41
C LEU A 196 24.78 -9.78 -0.52
N LEU A 197 23.76 -9.59 0.33
CA LEU A 197 23.69 -8.49 1.30
C LEU A 197 24.79 -8.59 2.38
N ARG A 198 25.19 -9.81 2.80
CA ARG A 198 26.30 -10.00 3.75
C ARG A 198 27.64 -9.69 3.11
N ASP A 199 27.84 -10.16 1.88
CA ASP A 199 29.12 -10.12 1.20
C ASP A 199 29.43 -8.76 0.56
N ASN A 200 28.40 -8.01 0.14
CA ASN A 200 28.57 -6.74 -0.56
C ASN A 200 27.72 -5.63 0.06
N PRO A 201 28.37 -4.62 0.71
CA PRO A 201 27.64 -3.51 1.35
C PRO A 201 26.95 -2.55 0.36
N ARG A 202 27.27 -2.60 -0.93
CA ARG A 202 26.65 -1.77 -1.97
C ARG A 202 25.30 -2.35 -2.46
N VAL A 203 25.01 -3.61 -2.17
CA VAL A 203 23.73 -4.23 -2.56
C VAL A 203 22.60 -3.67 -1.72
N VAL A 204 21.54 -3.22 -2.40
CA VAL A 204 20.30 -2.68 -1.82
C VAL A 204 19.11 -3.34 -2.51
N VAL A 205 18.07 -3.67 -1.77
CA VAL A 205 16.86 -4.30 -2.31
C VAL A 205 15.68 -3.33 -2.15
N ILE A 206 14.89 -3.19 -3.19
CA ILE A 206 13.69 -2.34 -3.22
C ILE A 206 12.50 -3.21 -3.62
N SER A 207 11.41 -3.11 -2.88
CA SER A 207 10.14 -3.77 -3.20
C SER A 207 8.99 -2.79 -3.09
N ALA A 208 7.90 -3.05 -3.81
CA ALA A 208 6.72 -2.21 -3.85
C ALA A 208 5.50 -2.95 -3.24
N ALA A 209 5.43 -3.00 -1.90
CA ALA A 209 4.41 -3.73 -1.12
C ALA A 209 4.42 -5.27 -1.33
N MET A 210 5.55 -5.85 -1.78
CA MET A 210 5.68 -7.27 -2.13
C MET A 210 6.77 -8.00 -1.31
N VAL A 211 7.17 -7.42 -0.17
CA VAL A 211 8.22 -8.00 0.71
C VAL A 211 7.87 -9.42 1.14
N GLU A 212 6.63 -9.66 1.56
CA GLU A 212 6.16 -10.99 1.97
C GLU A 212 6.16 -11.98 0.79
N GLY A 213 5.57 -11.56 -0.33
CA GLY A 213 5.47 -12.39 -1.52
C GLY A 213 6.79 -12.79 -2.15
N ASN A 214 7.82 -11.93 -2.03
CA ASN A 214 9.19 -12.21 -2.46
C ASN A 214 10.03 -12.92 -1.37
N SER A 215 9.41 -13.39 -0.29
CA SER A 215 10.06 -14.07 0.84
C SER A 215 11.16 -13.24 1.55
N LEU A 216 11.07 -11.91 1.50
CA LEU A 216 12.09 -10.99 2.04
C LEU A 216 11.88 -10.60 3.51
N SER A 217 10.79 -11.02 4.16
CA SER A 217 10.38 -10.56 5.49
C SER A 217 11.42 -10.78 6.60
N SER A 218 12.17 -11.87 6.54
CA SER A 218 13.28 -12.14 7.48
C SER A 218 14.47 -11.22 7.23
N LEU A 219 14.77 -10.95 5.96
CA LEU A 219 15.90 -10.10 5.55
C LEU A 219 15.68 -8.64 5.87
N VAL A 220 14.43 -8.15 5.83
CA VAL A 220 14.10 -6.77 6.28
C VAL A 220 14.49 -6.57 7.75
N LYS A 221 14.34 -7.58 8.60
CA LYS A 221 14.74 -7.52 10.01
C LYS A 221 16.26 -7.55 10.19
N GLU A 222 16.95 -8.30 9.35
CA GLU A 222 18.42 -8.44 9.36
C GLU A 222 19.10 -7.21 8.74
N PHE A 223 18.53 -6.65 7.66
CA PHE A 223 19.11 -5.55 6.89
C PHE A 223 18.14 -4.35 6.75
N PRO A 224 17.65 -3.73 7.86
CA PRO A 224 16.61 -2.72 7.81
C PRO A 224 17.01 -1.43 7.08
N GLN A 225 18.31 -1.19 6.86
CA GLN A 225 18.83 -0.02 6.17
C GLN A 225 19.20 -0.30 4.71
N ARG A 226 18.98 -1.51 4.22
CA ARG A 226 19.32 -1.92 2.86
C ARG A 226 18.19 -2.63 2.11
N ILE A 227 17.05 -2.84 2.76
CA ILE A 227 15.83 -3.34 2.12
C ILE A 227 14.72 -2.32 2.36
N TYR A 228 14.19 -1.77 1.28
CA TYR A 228 13.21 -0.72 1.28
C TYR A 228 11.89 -1.21 0.67
N ASP A 229 10.81 -1.10 1.43
CA ASP A 229 9.45 -1.21 0.90
C ASP A 229 8.91 0.20 0.65
N VAL A 230 8.61 0.50 -0.61
CA VAL A 230 8.11 1.82 -1.01
C VAL A 230 6.59 1.91 -1.05
N GLY A 231 5.88 0.83 -0.66
CA GLY A 231 4.43 0.73 -0.81
C GLY A 231 4.03 0.44 -2.26
N ILE A 232 2.77 0.70 -2.62
CA ILE A 232 2.24 0.46 -3.98
C ILE A 232 2.73 1.58 -4.92
N SER A 233 4.03 1.59 -5.23
CA SER A 233 4.70 2.70 -5.93
C SER A 233 5.83 2.18 -6.83
N GLU A 234 5.49 1.38 -7.82
CA GLU A 234 6.45 0.70 -8.70
C GLU A 234 7.31 1.69 -9.48
N GLN A 235 6.72 2.78 -10.00
CA GLN A 235 7.46 3.85 -10.68
C GLN A 235 8.53 4.46 -9.77
N HIS A 236 8.15 4.78 -8.52
CA HIS A 236 9.08 5.32 -7.54
C HIS A 236 10.19 4.30 -7.18
N ALA A 237 9.86 3.00 -7.08
CA ALA A 237 10.86 1.95 -6.84
C ALA A 237 11.96 1.97 -7.91
N VAL A 238 11.60 2.09 -9.17
CA VAL A 238 12.56 2.11 -10.29
C VAL A 238 13.39 3.39 -10.29
N THR A 239 12.77 4.57 -10.16
CA THR A 239 13.50 5.84 -10.11
C THR A 239 14.41 5.93 -8.88
N LEU A 240 13.99 5.41 -7.71
CA LEU A 240 14.83 5.28 -6.53
C LEU A 240 16.06 4.39 -6.78
N ALA A 241 15.84 3.24 -7.45
CA ALA A 241 16.93 2.34 -7.85
C ALA A 241 17.92 3.06 -8.78
N ALA A 242 17.43 3.78 -9.79
CA ALA A 242 18.28 4.57 -10.67
C ALA A 242 19.12 5.58 -9.89
N GLY A 243 18.49 6.33 -8.97
CA GLY A 243 19.20 7.29 -8.11
C GLY A 243 20.29 6.64 -7.26
N LEU A 244 20.06 5.46 -6.69
CA LEU A 244 21.07 4.70 -5.93
C LEU A 244 22.20 4.20 -6.82
N ALA A 245 21.90 3.74 -8.03
CA ALA A 245 22.89 3.26 -9.00
C ALA A 245 23.87 4.38 -9.41
N THR A 246 23.39 5.62 -9.57
CA THR A 246 24.26 6.76 -9.88
C THR A 246 25.32 7.04 -8.79
N GLN A 247 25.12 6.55 -7.57
CA GLN A 247 26.02 6.71 -6.44
C GLN A 247 26.83 5.43 -6.15
N GLY A 248 26.86 4.49 -7.10
CA GLY A 248 27.66 3.26 -7.02
C GLY A 248 27.07 2.16 -6.15
N PHE A 249 25.81 2.25 -5.74
CA PHE A 249 25.08 1.14 -5.18
C PHE A 249 24.63 0.16 -6.29
N ILE A 250 24.31 -1.06 -5.89
CA ILE A 250 23.79 -2.12 -6.78
C ILE A 250 22.34 -2.40 -6.33
N PRO A 251 21.36 -1.68 -6.85
CA PRO A 251 19.98 -1.86 -6.48
C PRO A 251 19.35 -3.07 -7.19
N ILE A 252 18.64 -3.87 -6.41
CA ILE A 252 17.84 -5.01 -6.87
C ILE A 252 16.37 -4.66 -6.62
N VAL A 253 15.61 -4.49 -7.70
CA VAL A 253 14.16 -4.18 -7.64
C VAL A 253 13.40 -5.49 -7.70
N ALA A 254 12.85 -5.92 -6.55
CA ALA A 254 12.10 -7.18 -6.40
C ALA A 254 10.60 -6.90 -6.49
N ILE A 255 10.01 -7.11 -7.66
CA ILE A 255 8.62 -6.79 -7.99
C ILE A 255 7.99 -7.94 -8.78
N TYR A 256 6.66 -8.14 -8.65
CA TYR A 256 5.96 -9.09 -9.51
C TYR A 256 5.92 -8.61 -10.96
N SER A 257 6.08 -9.53 -11.88
CA SER A 257 6.09 -9.32 -13.32
C SER A 257 4.96 -8.37 -13.77
N THR A 258 3.72 -8.71 -13.47
CA THR A 258 2.56 -7.92 -13.90
C THR A 258 2.57 -6.47 -13.36
N PHE A 259 3.16 -6.22 -12.17
CA PHE A 259 3.17 -4.89 -11.57
C PHE A 259 4.32 -4.01 -12.07
N LEU A 260 5.42 -4.60 -12.52
CA LEU A 260 6.53 -3.82 -13.10
C LEU A 260 6.12 -3.09 -14.39
N GLN A 261 5.09 -3.56 -15.10
CA GLN A 261 4.54 -2.87 -16.28
C GLN A 261 4.16 -1.42 -15.99
N ARG A 262 3.80 -1.07 -14.74
CA ARG A 262 3.47 0.31 -14.34
C ARG A 262 4.67 1.25 -14.39
N ALA A 263 5.88 0.73 -14.39
CA ALA A 263 7.13 1.49 -14.39
C ALA A 263 7.86 1.44 -15.75
N PHE A 264 7.16 1.14 -16.83
CA PHE A 264 7.74 1.02 -18.17
C PHE A 264 8.58 2.25 -18.55
N ASP A 265 8.03 3.44 -18.38
CA ASP A 265 8.71 4.69 -18.70
C ASP A 265 9.96 4.91 -17.85
N GLN A 266 9.87 4.64 -16.54
CA GLN A 266 11.00 4.79 -15.60
C GLN A 266 12.12 3.78 -15.90
N ILE A 267 11.79 2.56 -16.32
CA ILE A 267 12.81 1.58 -16.73
C ILE A 267 13.55 2.11 -17.94
N LEU A 268 12.83 2.56 -18.97
CA LEU A 268 13.43 3.08 -20.19
C LEU A 268 14.24 4.35 -19.91
N HIS A 269 13.59 5.37 -19.35
CA HIS A 269 14.13 6.72 -19.23
C HIS A 269 15.18 6.85 -18.11
N ASP A 270 14.91 6.29 -16.91
CA ASP A 270 15.74 6.52 -15.75
C ASP A 270 16.87 5.48 -15.61
N VAL A 271 16.70 4.28 -16.20
CA VAL A 271 17.66 3.18 -16.05
C VAL A 271 18.36 2.85 -17.36
N CYS A 272 17.60 2.52 -18.42
CA CYS A 272 18.20 1.99 -19.63
C CYS A 272 18.92 3.05 -20.46
N LEU A 273 18.35 4.25 -20.64
CA LEU A 273 18.99 5.31 -21.43
C LEU A 273 20.31 5.80 -20.80
N PRO A 274 20.40 6.02 -19.47
CA PRO A 274 21.67 6.36 -18.83
C PRO A 274 22.58 5.15 -18.54
N ASP A 275 22.20 3.94 -18.96
CA ASP A 275 22.97 2.70 -18.82
C ASP A 275 23.37 2.40 -17.36
N LEU A 276 22.39 2.45 -16.45
CA LEU A 276 22.62 2.26 -15.02
C LEU A 276 22.50 0.78 -14.62
N PRO A 277 23.37 0.29 -13.72
CA PRO A 277 23.40 -1.10 -13.28
C PRO A 277 22.29 -1.40 -12.25
N VAL A 278 21.05 -1.50 -12.71
CA VAL A 278 19.88 -1.88 -11.90
C VAL A 278 19.46 -3.30 -12.24
N ILE A 279 19.29 -4.14 -11.23
CA ILE A 279 18.83 -5.52 -11.38
C ILE A 279 17.33 -5.58 -11.10
N PHE A 280 16.54 -6.06 -12.06
CA PHE A 280 15.11 -6.31 -11.89
C PHE A 280 14.89 -7.80 -11.65
N ALA A 281 14.45 -8.16 -10.43
CA ALA A 281 14.08 -9.53 -10.06
C ALA A 281 12.55 -9.68 -10.13
N LEU A 282 12.08 -10.31 -11.21
CA LEU A 282 10.65 -10.44 -11.51
C LEU A 282 10.11 -11.77 -10.98
N ASP A 283 9.34 -11.71 -9.92
CA ASP A 283 8.60 -12.87 -9.41
C ASP A 283 7.24 -13.00 -10.13
N ARG A 284 6.61 -14.16 -10.10
CA ARG A 284 5.35 -14.47 -10.79
C ARG A 284 5.40 -14.21 -12.30
N SER A 285 6.52 -14.50 -12.93
CA SER A 285 6.64 -14.44 -14.38
C SER A 285 5.93 -15.64 -15.03
N GLY A 286 5.36 -15.45 -16.23
CA GLY A 286 4.58 -16.46 -16.94
C GLY A 286 3.13 -16.57 -16.44
N ILE A 287 2.57 -17.79 -16.52
CA ILE A 287 1.18 -18.08 -16.13
C ILE A 287 1.14 -18.41 -14.64
N VAL A 288 0.38 -17.63 -13.88
CA VAL A 288 0.19 -17.78 -12.43
C VAL A 288 -1.27 -18.13 -12.14
N GLY A 289 -1.54 -19.39 -11.80
CA GLY A 289 -2.90 -19.89 -11.66
C GLY A 289 -3.64 -19.32 -10.44
N GLU A 290 -2.97 -19.26 -9.29
CA GLU A 290 -3.59 -18.91 -8.00
C GLU A 290 -3.95 -17.42 -7.88
N ASP A 291 -3.13 -16.54 -8.44
CA ASP A 291 -3.33 -15.08 -8.35
C ASP A 291 -4.36 -14.54 -9.37
N GLY A 292 -4.86 -15.39 -10.26
CA GLY A 292 -5.93 -15.09 -11.19
C GLY A 292 -5.51 -14.26 -12.41
N LYS A 293 -6.51 -13.86 -13.20
CA LYS A 293 -6.31 -13.26 -14.53
C LYS A 293 -5.57 -11.91 -14.53
N THR A 294 -5.55 -11.20 -13.44
CA THR A 294 -4.92 -9.86 -13.32
C THR A 294 -3.45 -9.93 -12.94
N HIS A 295 -2.91 -11.11 -12.66
CA HIS A 295 -1.53 -11.28 -12.18
C HIS A 295 -0.65 -12.07 -13.15
N GLN A 296 -1.11 -12.31 -14.38
CA GLN A 296 -0.36 -13.06 -15.39
C GLN A 296 0.88 -12.27 -15.84
N GLY A 297 2.07 -12.86 -15.69
CA GLY A 297 3.37 -12.26 -16.04
C GLY A 297 3.82 -12.63 -17.45
N ILE A 298 3.00 -12.38 -18.46
CA ILE A 298 3.23 -12.88 -19.84
C ILE A 298 3.87 -11.86 -20.78
N PHE A 299 4.09 -10.62 -20.32
CA PHE A 299 4.55 -9.54 -21.19
C PHE A 299 6.02 -9.17 -21.03
N ASP A 300 6.72 -9.73 -20.02
CA ASP A 300 8.07 -9.31 -19.64
C ASP A 300 9.06 -9.40 -20.81
N LEU A 301 9.13 -10.54 -21.48
CA LEU A 301 10.02 -10.74 -22.62
C LEU A 301 9.70 -9.75 -23.77
N SER A 302 8.41 -9.43 -23.96
CA SER A 302 7.99 -8.54 -25.06
C SER A 302 8.40 -7.10 -24.80
N TYR A 303 8.13 -6.53 -23.60
CA TYR A 303 8.39 -5.11 -23.40
C TYR A 303 9.82 -4.80 -22.93
N LEU A 304 10.47 -5.71 -22.17
CA LEU A 304 11.84 -5.49 -21.72
C LEU A 304 12.85 -5.65 -22.85
N SER A 305 12.61 -6.54 -23.83
CA SER A 305 13.49 -6.70 -24.99
C SER A 305 13.47 -5.51 -25.97
N LEU A 306 12.50 -4.59 -25.82
CA LEU A 306 12.47 -3.35 -26.61
C LEU A 306 13.43 -2.28 -26.08
N MET A 307 13.89 -2.43 -24.83
CA MET A 307 14.67 -1.40 -24.14
C MET A 307 16.16 -1.52 -24.47
N PRO A 308 16.85 -0.39 -24.74
CA PRO A 308 18.30 -0.43 -24.94
C PRO A 308 19.02 -0.84 -23.63
N ASN A 309 20.19 -1.46 -23.77
CA ASN A 309 21.04 -1.84 -22.65
C ASN A 309 20.40 -2.82 -21.64
N MET A 310 19.25 -3.42 -21.98
CA MET A 310 18.55 -4.37 -21.13
C MET A 310 18.94 -5.80 -21.50
N ILE A 311 19.36 -6.57 -20.48
CA ILE A 311 19.60 -8.01 -20.61
C ILE A 311 18.46 -8.73 -19.89
N VAL A 312 17.75 -9.60 -20.61
CA VAL A 312 16.62 -10.37 -20.06
C VAL A 312 17.01 -11.83 -19.95
N CYS A 313 16.92 -12.37 -18.73
CA CYS A 313 17.25 -13.77 -18.40
C CYS A 313 16.05 -14.47 -17.77
N ALA A 314 15.87 -15.75 -18.11
CA ALA A 314 14.87 -16.62 -17.53
C ALA A 314 15.55 -17.90 -17.01
N PRO A 315 15.76 -18.06 -15.68
CA PRO A 315 16.43 -19.21 -15.13
C PRO A 315 15.58 -20.48 -15.29
N LYS A 316 16.21 -21.58 -15.75
CA LYS A 316 15.55 -22.87 -15.91
C LYS A 316 15.25 -23.57 -14.58
N ASP A 317 16.08 -23.30 -13.56
CA ASP A 317 15.97 -23.88 -12.21
C ASP A 317 16.55 -22.95 -11.13
N GLY A 318 16.46 -23.39 -9.86
CA GLY A 318 16.92 -22.60 -8.72
C GLY A 318 18.43 -22.39 -8.67
N ASN A 319 19.25 -23.28 -9.23
CA ASN A 319 20.71 -23.13 -9.27
C ASN A 319 21.07 -22.04 -10.28
N GLU A 320 20.49 -22.10 -11.47
CA GLU A 320 20.71 -21.06 -12.48
C GLU A 320 20.21 -19.69 -12.02
N LEU A 321 19.11 -19.61 -11.24
CA LEU A 321 18.68 -18.36 -10.62
C LEU A 321 19.79 -17.76 -9.71
N GLN A 322 20.45 -18.60 -8.90
CA GLN A 322 21.55 -18.16 -8.05
C GLN A 322 22.72 -17.65 -8.90
N ASP A 323 23.13 -18.43 -9.90
CA ASP A 323 24.26 -18.09 -10.77
C ASP A 323 24.00 -16.77 -11.56
N LEU A 324 22.79 -16.59 -12.06
CA LEU A 324 22.39 -15.35 -12.75
C LEU A 324 22.39 -14.14 -11.80
N LEU A 325 21.95 -14.28 -10.55
CA LEU A 325 22.02 -13.20 -9.57
C LEU A 325 23.47 -12.80 -9.25
N TYR A 326 24.38 -13.78 -9.08
CA TYR A 326 25.81 -13.49 -8.92
C TYR A 326 26.43 -12.85 -10.16
N THR A 327 26.03 -13.29 -11.35
CA THR A 327 26.52 -12.75 -12.63
C THR A 327 26.05 -11.29 -12.82
N ALA A 328 24.83 -11.00 -12.46
CA ALA A 328 24.27 -9.65 -12.60
C ALA A 328 24.91 -8.60 -11.66
N LEU A 329 25.65 -9.03 -10.62
CA LEU A 329 26.38 -8.12 -9.73
C LEU A 329 27.75 -7.70 -10.28
N ASN A 330 28.31 -8.43 -11.24
CA ASN A 330 29.64 -8.22 -11.81
C ASN A 330 29.57 -7.57 -13.20
#